data_932cb9f4bed31e6cc528f12f19d8ddaf
#
_entry.id   932cb9f4bed31e6cc528f12f19d8ddaf
#
_cell.length_a   1.000
_cell.length_b   1.000
_cell.length_c   1.000
_cell.angle_alpha   90.00
_cell.angle_beta   90.00
_cell.angle_gamma   90.00
#
_symmetry.space_group_name_H-M   'P 1'
#
loop_
_entity.id
_entity.type
_entity.pdbx_description
1 polymer ?
#
loop_
_entity_poly.entity_id
_entity_poly.type
_entity_poly.pdbx_seq_one_letter_code
_entity_poly.pdbx_strand_id
1 'polypeptide(L)'
;MIFDTVVQVKREAGWQILFNQYLREKQRKGEMFGFYELKQTIKDSFPFSKIEINQYDGLQATERSGLVWKLSDQDQRQKPCDTLSIPPLPSYIVIKFPDGFYCIRIKEIVQLRDSGQIGITLAKAKEIAEKVIRL
;
A
#
# COMPACT_ATOMS: atom_id res chain seq x y z
N MET A 1 -2.91 16.15 -15.00
CA MET A 1 -2.25 15.10 -14.24
C MET A 1 -3.27 14.05 -13.79
N ILE A 2 -2.89 12.80 -13.72
CA ILE A 2 -3.80 11.71 -13.36
C ILE A 2 -4.61 12.00 -12.10
N PHE A 3 -3.98 12.59 -11.10
CA PHE A 3 -4.62 12.82 -9.81
C PHE A 3 -5.68 13.92 -9.81
N ASP A 4 -5.70 14.79 -10.79
CA ASP A 4 -6.69 15.86 -10.84
C ASP A 4 -8.12 15.34 -11.06
N THR A 5 -8.25 14.18 -11.70
CA THR A 5 -9.56 13.57 -11.95
C THR A 5 -10.07 12.77 -10.77
N VAL A 6 -9.22 12.52 -9.78
CA VAL A 6 -9.49 11.62 -8.68
C VAL A 6 -10.42 12.20 -7.65
N VAL A 7 -10.51 13.51 -7.58
CA VAL A 7 -11.39 14.20 -6.64
C VAL A 7 -12.81 13.65 -6.67
N GLN A 8 -13.19 13.08 -7.82
CA GLN A 8 -14.51 12.51 -8.03
C GLN A 8 -14.64 11.07 -7.57
N VAL A 9 -13.53 10.38 -7.31
CA VAL A 9 -13.54 8.96 -6.94
C VAL A 9 -13.53 8.84 -5.43
N LYS A 10 -14.65 8.41 -4.84
CA LYS A 10 -14.84 8.35 -3.39
C LYS A 10 -14.70 6.93 -2.82
N ARG A 11 -14.62 5.90 -3.66
CA ARG A 11 -14.52 4.50 -3.24
C ARG A 11 -13.07 4.08 -3.15
N GLU A 12 -12.76 3.20 -2.18
CA GLU A 12 -11.44 2.61 -2.02
C GLU A 12 -10.95 1.96 -3.31
N ALA A 13 -11.82 1.24 -4.03
CA ALA A 13 -11.48 0.62 -5.31
C ALA A 13 -10.99 1.65 -6.34
N GLY A 14 -11.61 2.83 -6.37
CA GLY A 14 -11.20 3.90 -7.28
C GLY A 14 -9.85 4.49 -6.91
N TRP A 15 -9.61 4.70 -5.62
CA TRP A 15 -8.31 5.16 -5.13
C TRP A 15 -7.22 4.14 -5.43
N GLN A 16 -7.54 2.84 -5.34
CA GLN A 16 -6.61 1.77 -5.65
C GLN A 16 -6.22 1.77 -7.13
N ILE A 17 -7.20 1.93 -8.02
CA ILE A 17 -6.93 2.02 -9.47
C ILE A 17 -5.96 3.17 -9.76
N LEU A 18 -6.20 4.31 -9.16
CA LEU A 18 -5.36 5.48 -9.34
C LEU A 18 -3.95 5.27 -8.80
N PHE A 19 -3.85 4.71 -7.60
CA PHE A 19 -2.55 4.39 -7.00
C PHE A 19 -1.79 3.40 -7.88
N ASN A 20 -2.48 2.40 -8.43
CA ASN A 20 -1.87 1.42 -9.34
C ASN A 20 -1.34 2.08 -10.63
N GLN A 21 -2.07 3.04 -11.17
CA GLN A 21 -1.60 3.81 -12.33
C GLN A 21 -0.34 4.59 -12.02
N TYR A 22 -0.30 5.21 -10.83
CA TYR A 22 0.89 5.91 -10.35
C TYR A 22 2.09 4.97 -10.22
N LEU A 23 1.88 3.78 -9.64
CA LEU A 23 2.94 2.78 -9.51
C LEU A 23 3.49 2.37 -10.87
N ARG A 24 2.62 2.15 -11.86
CA ARG A 24 3.07 1.78 -13.22
C ARG A 24 3.98 2.83 -13.81
N GLU A 25 3.65 4.11 -13.67
CA GLU A 25 4.51 5.18 -14.14
C GLU A 25 5.85 5.19 -13.45
N LYS A 26 5.86 5.03 -12.14
CA LYS A 26 7.11 5.00 -11.37
C LYS A 26 7.96 3.79 -11.68
N GLN A 27 7.33 2.64 -11.88
CA GLN A 27 8.06 1.41 -12.21
C GLN A 27 8.73 1.46 -13.58
N ARG A 28 8.14 2.17 -14.54
CA ARG A 28 8.80 2.44 -15.83
C ARG A 28 10.13 3.17 -15.65
N LYS A 29 10.27 3.94 -14.59
CA LYS A 29 11.49 4.68 -14.24
C LYS A 29 12.39 3.91 -13.28
N GLY A 30 12.04 2.66 -12.95
CA GLY A 30 12.81 1.85 -12.02
C GLY A 30 12.60 2.21 -10.55
N GLU A 31 11.46 2.82 -10.23
CA GLU A 31 11.14 3.29 -8.87
C GLU A 31 9.94 2.55 -8.28
N MET A 32 9.82 2.59 -6.96
CA MET A 32 8.64 2.14 -6.20
C MET A 32 8.25 0.68 -6.44
N PHE A 33 9.22 -0.22 -6.34
CA PHE A 33 8.94 -1.65 -6.30
C PHE A 33 8.69 -2.07 -4.85
N GLY A 34 7.62 -2.81 -4.60
CA GLY A 34 7.28 -3.25 -3.26
C GLY A 34 5.93 -3.92 -3.17
N PHE A 35 5.52 -4.19 -1.93
CA PHE A 35 4.20 -4.72 -1.60
C PHE A 35 3.40 -3.62 -0.92
N TYR A 36 2.20 -3.34 -1.41
CA TYR A 36 1.41 -2.18 -0.98
C TYR A 36 0.02 -2.62 -0.55
N GLU A 37 -0.34 -2.33 0.70
CA GLU A 37 -1.70 -2.46 1.20
C GLU A 37 -2.30 -1.06 1.32
N LEU A 38 -3.38 -0.81 0.59
CA LEU A 38 -4.01 0.51 0.53
C LEU A 38 -5.12 0.60 1.57
N LYS A 39 -5.06 1.64 2.39
CA LYS A 39 -6.05 2.01 3.38
C LYS A 39 -6.47 3.46 3.17
N GLN A 40 -7.60 3.84 3.74
CA GLN A 40 -8.16 5.17 3.53
C GLN A 40 -8.78 5.69 4.81
N THR A 41 -8.69 6.99 5.01
CA THR A 41 -9.39 7.71 6.08
C THR A 41 -9.82 9.09 5.57
N ILE A 42 -10.96 9.55 6.05
CA ILE A 42 -11.43 10.91 5.76
C ILE A 42 -11.06 11.88 6.88
N LYS A 43 -10.43 11.38 7.95
CA LYS A 43 -10.04 12.15 9.13
C LYS A 43 -8.53 12.42 9.11
N ASP A 44 -8.05 13.13 10.12
CA ASP A 44 -6.61 13.39 10.30
C ASP A 44 -5.92 12.29 11.08
N SER A 45 -6.58 11.15 11.27
CA SER A 45 -6.02 9.99 11.95
C SER A 45 -6.54 8.70 11.32
N PHE A 46 -5.74 7.64 11.43
CA PHE A 46 -6.09 6.33 10.93
C PHE A 46 -5.89 5.30 12.04
N PRO A 47 -6.96 4.57 12.47
CA PRO A 47 -6.84 3.59 13.54
C PRO A 47 -6.22 2.28 13.04
N PHE A 48 -5.30 1.71 13.82
CA PHE A 48 -4.66 0.44 13.46
C PHE A 48 -5.63 -0.75 13.47
N SER A 49 -6.79 -0.61 14.11
CA SER A 49 -7.82 -1.65 14.09
C SER A 49 -8.36 -1.94 12.70
N LYS A 50 -8.15 -1.05 11.74
CA LYS A 50 -8.53 -1.26 10.34
C LYS A 50 -7.52 -2.08 9.55
N ILE A 51 -6.37 -2.40 10.13
CA ILE A 51 -5.39 -3.30 9.54
C ILE A 51 -5.59 -4.67 10.17
N GLU A 52 -5.91 -5.67 9.37
CA GLU A 52 -6.14 -7.02 9.87
C GLU A 52 -4.80 -7.68 10.24
N ILE A 53 -4.85 -8.61 11.20
CA ILE A 53 -3.64 -9.29 11.69
C ILE A 53 -2.90 -10.00 10.58
N ASN A 54 -3.61 -10.64 9.66
CA ASN A 54 -3.01 -11.32 8.52
C ASN A 54 -2.33 -10.35 7.54
N GLN A 55 -2.76 -9.09 7.49
CA GLN A 55 -2.09 -8.06 6.67
C GLN A 55 -0.75 -7.67 7.29
N TYR A 56 -0.69 -7.50 8.62
CA TYR A 56 0.58 -7.27 9.32
C TYR A 56 1.56 -8.41 9.06
N ASP A 57 1.10 -9.64 9.27
CA ASP A 57 1.95 -10.83 9.13
C ASP A 57 2.38 -11.04 7.69
N GLY A 58 1.44 -10.88 6.75
CA GLY A 58 1.71 -11.06 5.33
C GLY A 58 2.71 -10.05 4.78
N LEU A 59 2.55 -8.78 5.13
CA LEU A 59 3.47 -7.74 4.65
C LEU A 59 4.87 -7.92 5.23
N GLN A 60 4.98 -8.29 6.50
CA GLN A 60 6.28 -8.57 7.11
C GLN A 60 6.94 -9.79 6.46
N ALA A 61 6.14 -10.84 6.18
CA ALA A 61 6.65 -12.05 5.55
C ALA A 61 7.14 -11.79 4.12
N THR A 62 6.40 -11.01 3.33
CA THR A 62 6.81 -10.70 1.95
C THR A 62 8.04 -9.80 1.91
N GLU A 63 8.18 -8.89 2.86
CA GLU A 63 9.40 -8.07 2.97
C GLU A 63 10.62 -8.92 3.28
N ARG A 64 10.45 -9.95 4.11
CA ARG A 64 11.54 -10.83 4.54
C ARG A 64 11.89 -11.91 3.52
N SER A 65 10.88 -12.49 2.88
CA SER A 65 11.03 -13.73 2.10
C SER A 65 10.54 -13.63 0.65
N GLY A 66 9.94 -12.51 0.26
CA GLY A 66 9.33 -12.40 -1.05
C GLY A 66 7.99 -13.12 -1.12
N LEU A 67 7.53 -13.40 -2.33
CA LEU A 67 6.24 -14.01 -2.57
C LEU A 67 6.34 -15.01 -3.71
N VAL A 68 5.83 -16.23 -3.49
CA VAL A 68 5.62 -17.21 -4.56
C VAL A 68 4.12 -17.48 -4.62
N TRP A 69 3.52 -17.24 -5.76
CA TRP A 69 2.08 -17.32 -5.94
C TRP A 69 1.71 -18.15 -7.15
N LYS A 70 0.86 -19.17 -6.95
CA LYS A 70 0.30 -19.95 -8.05
C LYS A 70 -0.89 -19.20 -8.63
N LEU A 71 -0.86 -18.96 -9.94
CA LEU A 71 -1.96 -18.29 -10.62
C LEU A 71 -3.10 -19.28 -10.87
N SER A 72 -4.34 -18.75 -10.80
CA SER A 72 -5.54 -19.55 -11.01
C SER A 72 -5.61 -20.12 -12.43
N ASP A 73 -6.14 -21.31 -12.56
CA ASP A 73 -6.35 -21.99 -13.85
C ASP A 73 -7.69 -21.64 -14.51
N GLN A 74 -8.48 -20.76 -13.91
CA GLN A 74 -9.86 -20.51 -14.34
C GLN A 74 -9.97 -19.89 -15.74
N ASP A 75 -9.07 -18.99 -16.12
CA ASP A 75 -9.07 -18.41 -17.46
C ASP A 75 -7.67 -18.37 -18.01
N GLN A 76 -7.37 -19.35 -18.85
CA GLN A 76 -6.05 -19.55 -19.45
C GLN A 76 -5.59 -18.38 -20.30
N ARG A 77 -6.53 -17.65 -20.91
CA ARG A 77 -6.19 -16.53 -21.80
C ARG A 77 -5.76 -15.28 -21.06
N GLN A 78 -6.17 -15.15 -19.78
CA GLN A 78 -5.81 -14.00 -18.95
C GLN A 78 -4.59 -14.27 -18.07
N LYS A 79 -4.18 -15.51 -17.99
CA LYS A 79 -3.08 -15.95 -17.16
C LYS A 79 -1.78 -15.93 -17.96
N PRO A 80 -0.80 -15.10 -17.59
CA PRO A 80 0.46 -15.03 -18.34
C PRO A 80 1.37 -16.23 -18.08
N CYS A 81 1.21 -16.95 -16.95
CA CYS A 81 2.08 -18.05 -16.54
C CYS A 81 1.44 -18.80 -15.37
N ASP A 82 2.06 -19.89 -14.92
CA ASP A 82 1.55 -20.69 -13.81
C ASP A 82 1.95 -20.16 -12.44
N THR A 83 3.13 -19.59 -12.34
CA THR A 83 3.70 -19.17 -11.07
C THR A 83 4.32 -17.78 -11.19
N LEU A 84 4.04 -16.95 -10.19
CA LEU A 84 4.66 -15.64 -10.03
C LEU A 84 5.62 -15.74 -8.84
N SER A 85 6.88 -15.42 -9.06
CA SER A 85 7.89 -15.40 -8.00
C SER A 85 8.47 -13.99 -7.90
N ILE A 86 8.32 -13.38 -6.73
CA ILE A 86 8.79 -12.01 -6.46
C ILE A 86 9.80 -12.07 -5.33
N PRO A 87 10.99 -11.47 -5.51
CA PRO A 87 12.01 -11.44 -4.45
C PRO A 87 11.54 -10.58 -3.26
N PRO A 88 12.25 -10.64 -2.12
CA PRO A 88 11.98 -9.73 -1.01
C PRO A 88 12.07 -8.28 -1.48
N LEU A 89 11.02 -7.52 -1.19
CA LEU A 89 10.92 -6.10 -1.52
C LEU A 89 10.30 -5.37 -0.31
N PRO A 90 10.49 -4.06 -0.20
CA PRO A 90 9.86 -3.30 0.87
C PRO A 90 8.35 -3.44 0.88
N SER A 91 7.77 -3.52 2.06
CA SER A 91 6.32 -3.61 2.26
C SER A 91 5.80 -2.34 2.92
N TYR A 92 4.65 -1.88 2.46
CA TYR A 92 4.07 -0.59 2.86
C TYR A 92 2.60 -0.74 3.21
N ILE A 93 2.19 0.01 4.24
CA ILE A 93 0.80 0.43 4.40
C ILE A 93 0.71 1.81 3.75
N VAL A 94 -0.16 1.93 2.76
CA VAL A 94 -0.39 3.20 2.08
C VAL A 94 -1.70 3.76 2.59
N ILE A 95 -1.64 4.86 3.33
CA ILE A 95 -2.83 5.49 3.89
C ILE A 95 -3.18 6.70 3.05
N LYS A 96 -4.36 6.67 2.46
CA LYS A 96 -4.90 7.83 1.77
C LYS A 96 -5.59 8.72 2.81
N PHE A 97 -4.92 9.80 3.19
CA PHE A 97 -5.50 10.89 3.94
C PHE A 97 -6.18 11.88 2.99
N PRO A 98 -6.94 12.85 3.49
CA PRO A 98 -7.62 13.80 2.59
C PRO A 98 -6.71 14.52 1.61
N ASP A 99 -5.45 14.75 1.98
CA ASP A 99 -4.51 15.53 1.14
C ASP A 99 -3.56 14.67 0.30
N GLY A 100 -3.59 13.34 0.40
CA GLY A 100 -2.70 12.51 -0.38
C GLY A 100 -2.52 11.09 0.11
N PHE A 101 -1.66 10.37 -0.60
CA PHE A 101 -1.24 9.02 -0.22
C PHE A 101 0.08 9.07 0.55
N TYR A 102 0.12 8.39 1.68
CA TYR A 102 1.29 8.31 2.56
C TYR A 102 1.77 6.87 2.59
N CYS A 103 2.92 6.61 1.97
CA CYS A 103 3.50 5.26 1.90
C CYS A 103 4.40 5.07 3.11
N ILE A 104 3.97 4.24 4.05
CA ILE A 104 4.65 4.03 5.33
C ILE A 104 5.14 2.59 5.39
N ARG A 105 6.43 2.39 5.65
CA ARG A 105 7.00 1.05 5.78
C ARG A 105 6.27 0.28 6.87
N ILE A 106 6.03 -1.01 6.61
CA ILE A 106 5.32 -1.86 7.57
C ILE A 106 6.04 -1.89 8.94
N LYS A 107 7.36 -1.86 8.95
CA LYS A 107 8.13 -1.84 10.20
C LYS A 107 7.81 -0.63 11.08
N GLU A 108 7.55 0.52 10.48
CA GLU A 108 7.19 1.73 11.23
C GLU A 108 5.81 1.59 11.87
N ILE A 109 4.86 1.01 11.14
CA ILE A 109 3.51 0.75 11.66
C ILE A 109 3.56 -0.24 12.81
N VAL A 110 4.29 -1.34 12.64
CA VAL A 110 4.45 -2.37 13.69
C VAL A 110 5.09 -1.77 14.94
N GLN A 111 6.11 -0.94 14.77
CA GLN A 111 6.79 -0.29 15.89
C GLN A 111 5.86 0.64 16.67
N LEU A 112 5.04 1.41 15.98
CA LEU A 112 4.05 2.27 16.64
C LEU A 112 3.02 1.44 17.40
N ARG A 113 2.50 0.39 16.77
CA ARG A 113 1.54 -0.51 17.41
C ARG A 113 2.14 -1.16 18.66
N ASP A 114 3.35 -1.67 18.56
CA ASP A 114 4.02 -2.37 19.65
C ASP A 114 4.38 -1.41 20.80
N SER A 115 4.53 -0.12 20.52
CA SER A 115 4.75 0.90 21.54
C SER A 115 3.46 1.35 22.23
N GLY A 116 2.31 0.76 21.88
CA GLY A 116 1.03 1.04 22.50
C GLY A 116 0.16 2.07 21.76
N GLN A 117 0.58 2.56 20.62
CA GLN A 117 -0.23 3.47 19.82
C GLN A 117 -1.41 2.73 19.18
N ILE A 118 -2.58 3.35 19.18
CA ILE A 118 -3.80 2.75 18.61
C ILE A 118 -4.05 3.19 17.17
N GLY A 119 -3.26 4.10 16.67
CA GLY A 119 -3.39 4.62 15.31
C GLY A 119 -2.27 5.59 14.99
N ILE A 120 -2.38 6.19 13.82
CA ILE A 120 -1.40 7.16 13.33
C ILE A 120 -2.12 8.45 12.93
N THR A 121 -1.59 9.58 13.36
CA THR A 121 -2.10 10.89 12.94
C THR A 121 -1.49 11.30 11.61
N LEU A 122 -2.15 12.24 10.93
CA LEU A 122 -1.60 12.83 9.70
C LEU A 122 -0.24 13.45 9.96
N ALA A 123 -0.07 14.14 11.09
CA ALA A 123 1.22 14.74 11.46
C ALA A 123 2.32 13.69 11.59
N LYS A 124 2.02 12.55 12.23
CA LYS A 124 2.99 11.46 12.36
C LYS A 124 3.27 10.81 11.02
N ALA A 125 2.25 10.65 10.17
CA ALA A 125 2.42 10.12 8.82
C ALA A 125 3.35 11.00 7.99
N LYS A 126 3.21 12.31 8.08
CA LYS A 126 4.12 13.26 7.41
C LYS A 126 5.57 13.11 7.87
N GLU A 127 5.76 12.78 9.14
CA GLU A 127 7.10 12.60 9.71
C GLU A 127 7.77 11.32 9.23
N ILE A 128 7.03 10.20 9.13
CA ILE A 128 7.62 8.88 8.93
C ILE A 128 7.39 8.28 7.55
N ALA A 129 6.50 8.86 6.74
CA ALA A 129 6.24 8.32 5.40
C ALA A 129 7.49 8.37 4.53
N GLU A 130 7.83 7.26 3.90
CA GLU A 130 8.95 7.20 2.97
C GLU A 130 8.63 7.94 1.68
N LYS A 131 7.37 7.94 1.27
CA LYS A 131 6.90 8.62 0.08
C LYS A 131 5.52 9.24 0.34
N VAL A 132 5.34 10.47 -0.11
CA VAL A 132 4.05 11.17 -0.05
C VAL A 132 3.66 11.57 -1.46
N ILE A 133 2.41 11.23 -1.84
CA ILE A 133 1.86 11.58 -3.15
C ILE A 133 0.70 12.53 -2.89
N ARG A 134 0.89 13.79 -3.20
CA ARG A 134 -0.12 14.83 -3.00
C ARG A 134 -1.24 14.72 -4.04
N LEU A 135 -2.45 14.99 -3.59
CA LEU A 135 -3.63 15.06 -4.46
C LEU A 135 -4.00 16.49 -4.78
#